data_a38a95934e3422880b258a93e86ac3b9
#
_entry.id   a38a95934e3422880b258a93e86ac3b9
#
_cell.length_a   1.000
_cell.length_b   1.000
_cell.length_c   1.000
_cell.angle_alpha   90.00
_cell.angle_beta   90.00
_cell.angle_gamma   90.00
#
_symmetry.space_group_name_H-M   'P 1'
#
loop_
_entity.id
_entity.type
_entity.pdbx_description
1 polymer ?
#
loop_
_entity_poly.entity_id
_entity_poly.type
_entity_poly.pdbx_seq_one_letter_code
_entity_poly.pdbx_strand_id
1 'polypeptide(L)'
;SLRRQRQMCIRDSLSRELDLSQIDRHLESRDLHAVAVTASSYSSGEHLTFYSAPKAIEPWQRAKRKAIRSLMTIEHLLASSAIPVLFPPVALQVEGQTQWFGDGAMRQVAPISPAIHLGARAVLAIGTRSTEHEAAPPEHATQSQPSLAQIGGHALAGLFLNSLSSDAEQLARTNEVIRLLDPQALSKSGLCHVELLQINPSEALEPIALRYRLHLPWMLRKLFGRVGATEARGAVLLSYLLFEQGFTNALIELGQRDAHAMMDTILAFIDRHS
;
A
#
# COMPACT_ATOMS: atom_id res chain seq x y z
N SER A 1 5.22 -11.20 25.02
CA SER A 1 4.53 -9.89 25.06
C SER A 1 3.25 -9.98 24.24
N LEU A 2 2.22 -9.23 24.62
CA LEU A 2 0.91 -9.17 23.95
C LEU A 2 1.01 -8.92 22.42
N ARG A 3 2.01 -8.18 21.98
CA ARG A 3 2.26 -7.93 20.54
C ARG A 3 2.64 -9.20 19.79
N ARG A 4 3.51 -10.05 20.36
CA ARG A 4 3.89 -11.33 19.76
C ARG A 4 2.71 -12.30 19.71
N GLN A 5 1.90 -12.35 20.78
CA GLN A 5 0.69 -13.17 20.80
C GLN A 5 -0.31 -12.78 19.72
N ARG A 6 -0.56 -11.47 19.54
CA ARG A 6 -1.44 -10.96 18.50
C ARG A 6 -0.93 -11.32 17.10
N GLN A 7 0.38 -11.17 16.85
CA GLN A 7 0.98 -11.54 15.57
C GLN A 7 0.87 -13.04 15.30
N MET A 8 1.04 -13.88 16.31
CA MET A 8 0.82 -15.34 16.17
C MET A 8 -0.62 -15.66 15.78
N CYS A 9 -1.62 -15.05 16.43
CA CYS A 9 -3.02 -15.25 16.08
C CYS A 9 -3.33 -14.81 14.64
N ILE A 10 -2.79 -13.68 14.18
CA ILE A 10 -2.94 -13.21 12.80
C ILE A 10 -2.27 -14.17 11.82
N ARG A 11 -1.05 -14.62 12.13
CA ARG A 11 -0.34 -15.62 11.33
C ARG A 11 -1.14 -16.90 11.17
N ASP A 12 -1.66 -17.44 12.28
CA ASP A 12 -2.43 -18.69 12.30
C ASP A 12 -3.75 -18.54 11.51
N SER A 13 -4.38 -17.36 11.58
CA SER A 13 -5.58 -17.06 10.78
C SER A 13 -5.23 -16.97 9.29
N LEU A 14 -4.20 -16.22 8.91
CA LEU A 14 -3.76 -16.12 7.52
C LEU A 14 -3.36 -17.49 6.95
N SER A 15 -2.65 -18.32 7.72
CA SER A 15 -2.25 -19.66 7.28
C SER A 15 -3.43 -20.61 7.09
N ARG A 16 -4.57 -20.38 7.74
CA ARG A 16 -5.79 -21.17 7.53
C ARG A 16 -6.62 -20.71 6.35
N GLU A 17 -6.66 -19.39 6.11
CA GLU A 17 -7.50 -18.77 5.08
C GLU A 17 -6.80 -18.67 3.72
N LEU A 18 -5.45 -18.60 3.71
CA LEU A 18 -4.67 -18.40 2.50
C LEU A 18 -3.85 -19.64 2.16
N ASP A 19 -4.15 -20.26 1.05
CA ASP A 19 -3.31 -21.29 0.44
C ASP A 19 -2.35 -20.65 -0.58
N LEU A 20 -1.20 -20.20 -0.12
CA LEU A 20 -0.20 -19.55 -0.98
C LEU A 20 0.44 -20.51 -2.00
N SER A 21 0.26 -21.83 -1.86
CA SER A 21 0.73 -22.81 -2.86
C SER A 21 -0.02 -22.68 -4.17
N GLN A 22 -1.22 -22.09 -4.16
CA GLN A 22 -1.99 -21.80 -5.37
C GLN A 22 -1.27 -20.79 -6.29
N ILE A 23 -0.44 -19.91 -5.74
CA ILE A 23 0.31 -18.91 -6.52
C ILE A 23 1.19 -19.62 -7.55
N ASP A 24 1.96 -20.63 -7.12
CA ASP A 24 2.86 -21.35 -8.01
C ASP A 24 2.09 -22.08 -9.11
N ARG A 25 0.94 -22.70 -8.78
CA ARG A 25 0.06 -23.35 -9.76
C ARG A 25 -0.46 -22.36 -10.80
N HIS A 26 -0.93 -21.18 -10.37
CA HIS A 26 -1.43 -20.15 -11.29
C HIS A 26 -0.33 -19.50 -12.13
N LEU A 27 0.90 -19.44 -11.61
CA LEU A 27 2.07 -19.02 -12.40
C LEU A 27 2.45 -20.08 -13.47
N GLU A 28 2.35 -21.36 -13.14
CA GLU A 28 2.61 -22.46 -14.07
C GLU A 28 1.54 -22.56 -15.16
N SER A 29 0.26 -22.43 -14.80
CA SER A 29 -0.86 -22.41 -15.75
C SER A 29 -0.94 -21.13 -16.58
N ARG A 30 -0.19 -20.08 -16.21
CA ARG A 30 -0.21 -18.73 -16.81
C ARG A 30 -1.50 -17.95 -16.59
N ASP A 31 -2.34 -18.38 -15.66
CA ASP A 31 -3.49 -17.59 -15.20
C ASP A 31 -3.04 -16.37 -14.41
N LEU A 32 -1.84 -16.46 -13.81
CA LEU A 32 -1.17 -15.38 -13.10
C LEU A 32 0.22 -15.18 -13.72
N HIS A 33 0.57 -13.92 -14.02
CA HIS A 33 1.89 -13.61 -14.57
C HIS A 33 2.95 -13.43 -13.49
N ALA A 34 2.65 -12.70 -12.43
CA ALA A 34 3.55 -12.48 -11.31
C ALA A 34 2.76 -12.05 -10.07
N VAL A 35 3.35 -12.28 -8.89
CA VAL A 35 2.90 -11.72 -7.61
C VAL A 35 4.07 -11.01 -6.95
N ALA A 36 3.82 -9.85 -6.38
CA ALA A 36 4.81 -9.11 -5.63
C ALA A 36 4.26 -8.56 -4.32
N VAL A 37 5.10 -8.57 -3.30
CA VAL A 37 4.84 -7.98 -1.98
C VAL A 37 6.02 -7.10 -1.60
N THR A 38 5.75 -5.92 -1.08
CA THR A 38 6.79 -4.96 -0.71
C THR A 38 6.94 -4.85 0.80
N ALA A 39 8.17 -4.70 1.29
CA ALA A 39 8.47 -4.46 2.68
C ALA A 39 9.68 -3.53 2.84
N SER A 40 9.73 -2.79 3.94
CA SER A 40 10.82 -1.88 4.25
C SER A 40 11.80 -2.51 5.22
N SER A 41 13.07 -2.65 4.84
CA SER A 41 14.11 -3.20 5.72
C SER A 41 14.57 -2.16 6.74
N TYR A 42 14.49 -2.50 8.01
CA TYR A 42 15.13 -1.76 9.09
C TYR A 42 16.64 -2.00 9.13
N SER A 43 17.08 -3.16 8.63
CA SER A 43 18.50 -3.56 8.65
C SER A 43 19.33 -2.84 7.60
N SER A 44 18.88 -2.83 6.33
CA SER A 44 19.60 -2.18 5.22
C SER A 44 19.12 -0.76 4.91
N GLY A 45 17.93 -0.39 5.39
CA GLY A 45 17.29 0.87 5.04
C GLY A 45 16.74 0.90 3.61
N GLU A 46 16.66 -0.24 2.95
CA GLU A 46 16.13 -0.39 1.59
C GLU A 46 14.65 -0.74 1.59
N HIS A 47 13.99 -0.44 0.48
CA HIS A 47 12.66 -0.91 0.15
C HIS A 47 12.80 -2.14 -0.74
N LEU A 48 12.30 -3.30 -0.28
CA LEU A 48 12.40 -4.55 -0.99
C LEU A 48 11.06 -4.95 -1.60
N THR A 49 11.11 -5.41 -2.85
CA THR A 49 10.00 -6.06 -3.55
C THR A 49 10.32 -7.55 -3.63
N PHE A 50 9.62 -8.35 -2.85
CA PHE A 50 9.64 -9.82 -2.99
C PHE A 50 8.68 -10.22 -4.08
N TYR A 51 9.11 -11.01 -5.06
CA TYR A 51 8.24 -11.39 -6.17
C TYR A 51 8.39 -12.84 -6.57
N SER A 52 7.30 -13.46 -6.98
CA SER A 52 7.23 -14.76 -7.64
C SER A 52 6.74 -14.54 -9.07
N ALA A 53 7.50 -15.00 -10.04
CA ALA A 53 7.25 -14.77 -11.47
C ALA A 53 8.00 -15.80 -12.34
N PRO A 54 7.68 -15.93 -13.65
CA PRO A 54 8.45 -16.73 -14.58
C PRO A 54 9.94 -16.38 -14.60
N LYS A 55 10.80 -17.36 -14.93
CA LYS A 55 12.27 -17.18 -14.90
C LYS A 55 12.80 -16.07 -15.80
N ALA A 56 12.04 -15.68 -16.82
CA ALA A 56 12.43 -14.61 -17.76
C ALA A 56 12.46 -13.22 -17.13
N ILE A 57 11.80 -13.01 -15.98
CA ILE A 57 11.82 -11.71 -15.28
C ILE A 57 13.02 -11.69 -14.34
N GLU A 58 14.01 -10.85 -14.65
CA GLU A 58 15.21 -10.71 -13.84
C GLU A 58 14.99 -9.79 -12.62
N PRO A 59 15.68 -10.04 -11.50
CA PRO A 59 15.73 -9.12 -10.39
C PRO A 59 16.22 -7.73 -10.82
N TRP A 60 15.67 -6.67 -10.26
CA TRP A 60 16.09 -5.30 -10.56
C TRP A 60 16.52 -4.55 -9.30
N GLN A 61 17.38 -3.56 -9.50
CA GLN A 61 17.83 -2.68 -8.44
C GLN A 61 17.80 -1.22 -8.91
N ARG A 62 17.36 -0.35 -8.05
CA ARG A 62 17.37 1.10 -8.18
C ARG A 62 17.87 1.72 -6.87
N ALA A 63 18.05 3.03 -6.83
CA ALA A 63 18.49 3.69 -5.59
C ALA A 63 17.59 3.31 -4.40
N LYS A 64 18.16 2.58 -3.43
CA LYS A 64 17.49 2.09 -2.21
C LYS A 64 16.22 1.24 -2.43
N ARG A 65 16.01 0.71 -3.63
CA ARG A 65 14.92 -0.21 -3.97
C ARG A 65 15.50 -1.42 -4.66
N LYS A 66 15.17 -2.61 -4.18
CA LYS A 66 15.69 -3.88 -4.68
C LYS A 66 14.54 -4.87 -4.83
N ALA A 67 14.51 -5.61 -5.92
CA ALA A 67 13.61 -6.72 -6.11
C ALA A 67 14.33 -8.04 -5.94
N ILE A 68 13.68 -8.96 -5.24
CA ILE A 68 14.22 -10.28 -4.91
C ILE A 68 13.21 -11.33 -5.30
N ARG A 69 13.63 -12.26 -6.14
CA ARG A 69 12.80 -13.43 -6.45
C ARG A 69 12.68 -14.30 -5.21
N SER A 70 11.46 -14.61 -4.83
CA SER A 70 11.16 -15.38 -3.63
C SER A 70 9.84 -16.12 -3.79
N LEU A 71 9.71 -17.28 -3.17
CA LEU A 71 8.39 -17.87 -2.93
C LEU A 71 7.63 -17.00 -1.95
N MET A 72 6.35 -16.75 -2.24
CA MET A 72 5.50 -15.99 -1.32
C MET A 72 5.17 -16.80 -0.09
N THR A 73 5.37 -16.21 1.08
CA THR A 73 5.06 -16.82 2.37
C THR A 73 4.22 -15.86 3.24
N ILE A 74 3.61 -16.40 4.25
CA ILE A 74 2.87 -15.60 5.24
C ILE A 74 3.77 -14.54 5.90
N GLU A 75 5.06 -14.86 6.09
CA GLU A 75 6.04 -13.92 6.64
C GLU A 75 6.21 -12.66 5.76
N HIS A 76 6.18 -12.81 4.42
CA HIS A 76 6.21 -11.66 3.51
C HIS A 76 4.97 -10.77 3.67
N LEU A 77 3.78 -11.36 3.82
CA LEU A 77 2.54 -10.61 4.06
C LEU A 77 2.58 -9.90 5.41
N LEU A 78 3.03 -10.60 6.46
CA LEU A 78 3.19 -10.03 7.80
C LEU A 78 4.23 -8.90 7.82
N ALA A 79 5.33 -9.03 7.07
CA ALA A 79 6.35 -7.99 6.95
C ALA A 79 5.79 -6.75 6.25
N SER A 80 5.07 -6.95 5.14
CA SER A 80 4.44 -5.89 4.35
C SER A 80 3.41 -5.07 5.13
N SER A 81 2.72 -5.70 6.10
CA SER A 81 1.67 -5.09 6.91
C SER A 81 2.12 -4.76 8.35
N ALA A 82 3.42 -4.88 8.65
CA ALA A 82 3.93 -4.62 10.00
C ALA A 82 4.09 -3.11 10.26
N ILE A 83 2.95 -2.44 10.53
CA ILE A 83 2.90 -1.01 10.86
C ILE A 83 3.80 -0.74 12.08
N PRO A 84 4.74 0.23 12.00
CA PRO A 84 5.62 0.58 13.11
C PRO A 84 4.86 0.88 14.39
N VAL A 85 5.47 0.57 15.53
CA VAL A 85 4.89 0.75 16.87
C VAL A 85 3.73 -0.21 17.18
N LEU A 86 2.88 -0.57 16.22
CA LEU A 86 1.74 -1.47 16.43
C LEU A 86 2.12 -2.93 16.36
N PHE A 87 2.86 -3.30 15.32
CA PHE A 87 3.31 -4.66 15.11
C PHE A 87 4.83 -4.78 15.32
N PRO A 88 5.32 -5.92 15.80
CA PRO A 88 6.75 -6.16 15.86
C PRO A 88 7.33 -6.32 14.44
N PRO A 89 8.61 -5.96 14.22
CA PRO A 89 9.29 -6.27 12.98
C PRO A 89 9.29 -7.76 12.67
N VAL A 90 9.26 -8.11 11.39
CA VAL A 90 9.29 -9.50 10.92
C VAL A 90 10.68 -9.82 10.36
N ALA A 91 11.23 -10.96 10.75
CA ALA A 91 12.51 -11.44 10.23
C ALA A 91 12.28 -12.21 8.93
N LEU A 92 12.99 -11.83 7.86
CA LEU A 92 13.04 -12.55 6.59
C LEU A 92 14.48 -12.89 6.23
N GLN A 93 14.67 -13.99 5.51
CA GLN A 93 15.97 -14.36 4.93
C GLN A 93 16.16 -13.65 3.60
N VAL A 94 17.20 -12.86 3.50
CA VAL A 94 17.57 -12.12 2.29
C VAL A 94 19.03 -12.39 1.99
N GLU A 95 19.29 -13.05 0.84
CA GLU A 95 20.66 -13.37 0.40
C GLU A 95 21.52 -14.06 1.48
N GLY A 96 20.92 -14.99 2.20
CA GLY A 96 21.59 -15.75 3.28
C GLY A 96 21.73 -15.02 4.62
N GLN A 97 21.18 -13.80 4.73
CA GLN A 97 21.21 -13.02 5.96
C GLN A 97 19.80 -12.78 6.52
N THR A 98 19.66 -12.83 7.83
CA THR A 98 18.42 -12.42 8.49
C THR A 98 18.32 -10.91 8.54
N GLN A 99 17.30 -10.35 7.91
CA GLN A 99 16.98 -8.92 7.99
C GLN A 99 15.61 -8.70 8.64
N TRP A 100 15.43 -7.56 9.28
CA TRP A 100 14.20 -7.17 9.95
C TRP A 100 13.40 -6.18 9.10
N PHE A 101 12.11 -6.48 8.95
CA PHE A 101 11.23 -5.74 8.07
C PHE A 101 10.03 -5.14 8.80
N GLY A 102 9.55 -4.05 8.26
CA GLY A 102 8.29 -3.39 8.58
C GLY A 102 7.52 -3.05 7.33
N ASP A 103 6.39 -2.40 7.52
CA ASP A 103 5.42 -2.04 6.50
C ASP A 103 6.06 -1.49 5.21
N GLY A 104 5.61 -2.02 4.08
CA GLY A 104 6.10 -1.63 2.76
C GLY A 104 5.87 -0.14 2.45
N ALA A 105 4.74 0.41 2.85
CA ALA A 105 4.38 1.80 2.57
C ALA A 105 5.34 2.83 3.17
N MET A 106 6.09 2.49 4.23
CA MET A 106 7.03 3.42 4.90
C MET A 106 8.09 4.01 3.97
N ARG A 107 8.50 3.28 2.96
CA ARG A 107 9.56 3.68 2.00
C ARG A 107 9.12 3.56 0.55
N GLN A 108 7.82 3.41 0.33
CA GLN A 108 7.22 3.25 -0.99
C GLN A 108 7.18 4.60 -1.71
N VAL A 109 8.17 4.87 -2.52
CA VAL A 109 8.27 6.12 -3.32
C VAL A 109 7.60 5.95 -4.69
N ALA A 110 7.48 4.73 -5.19
CA ALA A 110 6.96 4.42 -6.51
C ALA A 110 6.15 3.10 -6.48
N PRO A 111 4.90 3.15 -6.00
CA PRO A 111 4.07 1.96 -5.85
C PRO A 111 3.70 1.26 -7.17
N ILE A 112 3.67 1.99 -8.29
CA ILE A 112 3.36 1.45 -9.61
C ILE A 112 4.58 0.74 -10.23
N SER A 113 5.79 1.16 -9.85
CA SER A 113 7.05 0.68 -10.42
C SER A 113 7.22 -0.86 -10.40
N PRO A 114 6.89 -1.59 -9.33
CA PRO A 114 6.97 -3.05 -9.34
C PRO A 114 6.13 -3.71 -10.43
N ALA A 115 4.88 -3.24 -10.65
CA ALA A 115 4.02 -3.78 -11.70
C ALA A 115 4.63 -3.58 -13.10
N ILE A 116 5.20 -2.40 -13.36
CA ILE A 116 5.89 -2.10 -14.63
C ILE A 116 7.11 -3.01 -14.83
N HIS A 117 7.93 -3.21 -13.80
CA HIS A 117 9.09 -4.10 -13.88
C HIS A 117 8.70 -5.57 -14.06
N LEU A 118 7.53 -5.97 -13.59
CA LEU A 118 6.95 -7.28 -13.81
C LEU A 118 6.24 -7.42 -15.17
N GLY A 119 6.25 -6.37 -15.99
CA GLY A 119 5.77 -6.43 -17.38
C GLY A 119 4.40 -5.84 -17.63
N ALA A 120 3.76 -5.21 -16.63
CA ALA A 120 2.44 -4.61 -16.80
C ALA A 120 2.46 -3.46 -17.82
N ARG A 121 1.47 -3.44 -18.71
CA ARG A 121 1.19 -2.38 -19.69
C ARG A 121 -0.06 -1.58 -19.34
N ALA A 122 -0.90 -2.15 -18.49
CA ALA A 122 -2.05 -1.53 -17.89
C ALA A 122 -2.01 -1.80 -16.38
N VAL A 123 -2.30 -0.80 -15.58
CA VAL A 123 -2.29 -0.89 -14.12
C VAL A 123 -3.62 -0.35 -13.59
N LEU A 124 -4.34 -1.20 -12.87
CA LEU A 124 -5.46 -0.78 -12.06
C LEU A 124 -4.95 -0.59 -10.63
N ALA A 125 -4.88 0.66 -10.18
CA ALA A 125 -4.40 1.02 -8.85
C ALA A 125 -5.57 1.35 -7.91
N ILE A 126 -5.61 0.69 -6.75
CA ILE A 126 -6.61 0.94 -5.72
C ILE A 126 -5.95 1.77 -4.62
N GLY A 127 -6.37 3.02 -4.50
CA GLY A 127 -5.91 3.96 -3.49
C GLY A 127 -6.69 3.82 -2.18
N THR A 128 -6.13 4.39 -1.13
CA THR A 128 -6.74 4.45 0.22
C THR A 128 -7.10 5.86 0.64
N ARG A 129 -7.02 6.84 -0.27
CA ARG A 129 -7.28 8.26 -0.03
C ARG A 129 -8.31 8.81 -1.00
N SER A 130 -9.21 9.65 -0.48
CA SER A 130 -10.10 10.46 -1.31
C SER A 130 -9.31 11.58 -2.00
N THR A 131 -9.55 11.76 -3.30
CA THR A 131 -8.95 12.85 -4.10
C THR A 131 -9.47 14.24 -3.69
N GLU A 132 -10.68 14.33 -3.16
CA GLU A 132 -11.25 15.61 -2.71
C GLU A 132 -10.52 16.20 -1.50
N HIS A 133 -9.89 15.35 -0.68
CA HIS A 133 -9.16 15.80 0.52
C HIS A 133 -7.74 16.31 0.23
N GLU A 134 -7.19 16.05 -0.94
CA GLU A 134 -5.90 16.63 -1.36
C GLU A 134 -6.02 18.13 -1.71
N ALA A 135 -7.21 18.59 -2.06
CA ALA A 135 -7.44 19.95 -2.58
C ALA A 135 -7.85 20.99 -1.52
N ALA A 136 -8.27 20.58 -0.31
CA ALA A 136 -8.75 21.51 0.70
C ALA A 136 -7.75 21.66 1.87
N PRO A 137 -7.13 22.82 2.06
CA PRO A 137 -6.47 23.11 3.32
C PRO A 137 -7.53 23.10 4.45
N PRO A 138 -7.19 22.62 5.66
CA PRO A 138 -8.13 22.59 6.77
C PRO A 138 -8.63 24.03 7.05
N GLU A 139 -9.92 24.25 6.94
CA GLU A 139 -10.59 25.56 7.06
C GLU A 139 -10.37 26.27 8.40
N HIS A 140 -9.77 25.62 9.39
CA HIS A 140 -9.42 26.18 10.68
C HIS A 140 -8.03 25.75 11.15
N ALA A 141 -6.99 26.29 10.53
CA ALA A 141 -5.67 26.30 11.15
C ALA A 141 -5.72 27.20 12.40
N THR A 142 -6.09 26.63 13.54
CA THR A 142 -5.97 27.35 14.81
C THR A 142 -4.51 27.67 15.06
N GLN A 143 -4.24 28.91 15.45
CA GLN A 143 -2.90 29.49 15.72
C GLN A 143 -2.18 28.88 16.95
N SER A 144 -2.64 27.75 17.48
CA SER A 144 -1.98 27.07 18.59
C SER A 144 -0.85 26.15 18.11
N GLN A 145 0.26 26.13 18.83
CA GLN A 145 1.38 25.24 18.54
C GLN A 145 0.91 23.78 18.50
N PRO A 146 1.30 23.00 17.47
CA PRO A 146 0.94 21.59 17.39
C PRO A 146 1.59 20.81 18.54
N SER A 147 0.86 19.88 19.14
CA SER A 147 1.39 18.97 20.15
C SER A 147 2.37 17.97 19.50
N LEU A 148 3.31 17.41 20.30
CA LEU A 148 4.22 16.35 19.83
C LEU A 148 3.46 15.15 19.22
N ALA A 149 2.27 14.90 19.74
CA ALA A 149 1.39 13.84 19.23
C ALA A 149 0.82 14.18 17.85
N GLN A 150 0.46 15.42 17.60
CA GLN A 150 0.01 15.89 16.29
C GLN A 150 1.16 15.85 15.27
N ILE A 151 2.37 16.27 15.69
CA ILE A 151 3.58 16.19 14.87
C ILE A 151 3.89 14.73 14.53
N GLY A 152 3.88 13.84 15.52
CA GLY A 152 4.13 12.40 15.32
C GLY A 152 3.06 11.73 14.45
N GLY A 153 1.79 12.07 14.64
CA GLY A 153 0.68 11.59 13.81
C GLY A 153 0.80 12.08 12.37
N HIS A 154 1.18 13.34 12.17
CA HIS A 154 1.39 13.91 10.84
C HIS A 154 2.60 13.29 10.13
N ALA A 155 3.69 13.04 10.86
CA ALA A 155 4.87 12.36 10.34
C ALA A 155 4.55 10.91 9.93
N LEU A 156 3.80 10.16 10.76
CA LEU A 156 3.32 8.83 10.42
C LEU A 156 2.39 8.86 9.20
N ALA A 157 1.43 9.77 9.16
CA ALA A 157 0.54 9.93 8.03
C ALA A 157 1.32 10.24 6.73
N GLY A 158 2.32 11.11 6.79
CA GLY A 158 3.18 11.44 5.66
C GLY A 158 3.97 10.25 5.11
N LEU A 159 4.31 9.27 5.95
CA LEU A 159 4.99 8.05 5.50
C LEU A 159 4.10 7.14 4.66
N PHE A 160 2.78 7.18 4.85
CA PHE A 160 1.84 6.25 4.21
C PHE A 160 1.02 6.87 3.07
N LEU A 161 0.97 8.20 2.94
CA LEU A 161 -0.15 8.85 2.25
C LEU A 161 0.13 9.42 0.85
N ASN A 162 1.36 9.69 0.45
CA ASN A 162 1.61 10.56 -0.70
C ASN A 162 2.26 9.90 -1.92
N SER A 163 2.52 8.59 -1.91
CA SER A 163 3.35 7.98 -2.96
C SER A 163 2.57 7.67 -4.25
N LEU A 164 1.28 7.30 -4.18
CA LEU A 164 0.53 6.87 -5.36
C LEU A 164 0.21 8.03 -6.30
N SER A 165 -0.28 9.16 -5.78
CA SER A 165 -0.60 10.35 -6.61
C SER A 165 0.65 10.90 -7.31
N SER A 166 1.76 10.99 -6.57
CA SER A 166 3.03 11.47 -7.13
C SER A 166 3.60 10.52 -8.20
N ASP A 167 3.49 9.20 -7.98
CA ASP A 167 3.94 8.20 -8.96
C ASP A 167 3.05 8.17 -10.20
N ALA A 168 1.73 8.38 -10.03
CA ALA A 168 0.78 8.51 -11.12
C ALA A 168 1.08 9.76 -12.00
N GLU A 169 1.38 10.90 -11.38
CA GLU A 169 1.83 12.10 -12.11
C GLU A 169 3.13 11.83 -12.88
N GLN A 170 4.11 11.17 -12.25
CA GLN A 170 5.35 10.82 -12.90
C GLN A 170 5.13 9.88 -14.09
N LEU A 171 4.23 8.90 -13.95
CA LEU A 171 3.85 8.01 -15.04
C LEU A 171 3.16 8.77 -16.19
N ALA A 172 2.24 9.69 -15.87
CA ALA A 172 1.58 10.52 -16.87
C ALA A 172 2.60 11.34 -17.67
N ARG A 173 3.55 12.01 -16.99
CA ARG A 173 4.65 12.75 -17.66
C ARG A 173 5.52 11.84 -18.52
N THR A 174 5.82 10.62 -18.04
CA THR A 174 6.59 9.65 -18.84
C THR A 174 5.82 9.23 -20.09
N ASN A 175 4.52 8.98 -19.99
CA ASN A 175 3.66 8.67 -21.13
C ASN A 175 3.60 9.82 -22.16
N GLU A 176 3.60 11.06 -21.70
CA GLU A 176 3.69 12.25 -22.58
C GLU A 176 5.01 12.27 -23.36
N VAL A 177 6.14 12.05 -22.68
CA VAL A 177 7.46 11.96 -23.33
C VAL A 177 7.48 10.84 -24.37
N ILE A 178 6.92 9.67 -24.03
CA ILE A 178 6.84 8.53 -24.96
C ILE A 178 6.08 8.90 -26.25
N ARG A 179 5.01 9.68 -26.16
CA ARG A 179 4.23 10.14 -27.34
C ARG A 179 5.03 11.05 -28.26
N LEU A 180 6.04 11.74 -27.75
CA LEU A 180 6.90 12.66 -28.52
C LEU A 180 8.11 11.97 -29.14
N LEU A 181 8.45 10.74 -28.72
CA LEU A 181 9.59 10.00 -29.24
C LEU A 181 9.25 9.35 -30.58
N ASP A 182 10.19 9.41 -31.50
CA ASP A 182 10.11 8.58 -32.72
C ASP A 182 10.30 7.09 -32.40
N PRO A 183 9.86 6.17 -33.26
CA PRO A 183 9.93 4.73 -33.02
C PRO A 183 11.36 4.19 -32.76
N GLN A 184 12.39 4.80 -33.35
CA GLN A 184 13.77 4.36 -33.15
C GLN A 184 14.30 4.81 -31.79
N ALA A 185 14.00 6.04 -31.38
CA ALA A 185 14.34 6.54 -30.06
C ALA A 185 13.59 5.76 -28.96
N LEU A 186 12.32 5.47 -29.17
CA LEU A 186 11.51 4.69 -28.24
C LEU A 186 12.08 3.26 -28.02
N SER A 187 12.45 2.57 -29.11
CA SER A 187 13.01 1.21 -29.00
C SER A 187 14.33 1.17 -28.24
N LYS A 188 15.12 2.25 -28.28
CA LYS A 188 16.40 2.37 -27.58
C LYS A 188 16.23 2.85 -26.12
N SER A 189 15.16 3.55 -25.82
CA SER A 189 14.92 4.13 -24.48
C SER A 189 14.59 3.10 -23.42
N GLY A 190 14.08 1.93 -23.79
CA GLY A 190 13.52 0.94 -22.87
C GLY A 190 12.23 1.39 -22.19
N LEU A 191 11.67 2.55 -22.59
CA LEU A 191 10.42 3.05 -22.07
C LEU A 191 9.24 2.37 -22.76
N CYS A 192 8.14 2.24 -22.05
CA CYS A 192 6.89 1.74 -22.59
C CYS A 192 5.72 2.55 -22.04
N HIS A 193 4.72 2.76 -22.88
CA HIS A 193 3.46 3.35 -22.45
C HIS A 193 2.74 2.41 -21.48
N VAL A 194 2.26 2.94 -20.38
CA VAL A 194 1.50 2.18 -19.38
C VAL A 194 0.21 2.94 -19.09
N GLU A 195 -0.92 2.32 -19.36
CA GLU A 195 -2.22 2.90 -19.00
C GLU A 195 -2.48 2.71 -17.50
N LEU A 196 -2.95 3.76 -16.82
CA LEU A 196 -3.27 3.73 -15.39
C LEU A 196 -4.75 4.06 -15.20
N LEU A 197 -5.48 3.15 -14.56
CA LEU A 197 -6.78 3.43 -13.97
C LEU A 197 -6.64 3.44 -12.45
N GLN A 198 -6.98 4.57 -11.83
CA GLN A 198 -6.92 4.73 -10.38
C GLN A 198 -8.34 4.76 -9.79
N ILE A 199 -8.57 3.92 -8.79
CA ILE A 199 -9.80 3.89 -8.01
C ILE A 199 -9.46 4.40 -6.61
N ASN A 200 -10.04 5.54 -6.23
CA ASN A 200 -9.87 6.15 -4.91
C ASN A 200 -11.22 6.18 -4.17
N PRO A 201 -11.23 6.14 -2.83
CA PRO A 201 -12.45 6.34 -2.07
C PRO A 201 -13.12 7.68 -2.41
N SER A 202 -14.43 7.67 -2.61
CA SER A 202 -15.24 8.87 -2.87
C SER A 202 -15.40 9.75 -1.63
N GLU A 203 -15.25 9.17 -0.43
CA GLU A 203 -15.34 9.88 0.85
C GLU A 203 -14.02 9.79 1.61
N ALA A 204 -13.71 10.80 2.42
CA ALA A 204 -12.59 10.77 3.35
C ALA A 204 -12.82 9.70 4.44
N LEU A 205 -11.80 8.89 4.74
CA LEU A 205 -11.90 7.78 5.70
C LEU A 205 -11.87 8.27 7.16
N GLU A 206 -11.30 9.43 7.42
CA GLU A 206 -11.13 10.01 8.74
C GLU A 206 -12.48 10.31 9.44
N PRO A 207 -13.47 10.95 8.81
CA PRO A 207 -14.81 11.13 9.40
C PRO A 207 -15.52 9.80 9.67
N ILE A 208 -15.32 8.79 8.81
CA ILE A 208 -15.87 7.46 9.03
C ILE A 208 -15.23 6.84 10.28
N ALA A 209 -13.91 6.86 10.40
CA ALA A 209 -13.19 6.34 11.56
C ALA A 209 -13.63 7.01 12.88
N LEU A 210 -13.88 8.32 12.86
CA LEU A 210 -14.34 9.06 14.04
C LEU A 210 -15.73 8.60 14.55
N ARG A 211 -16.61 8.13 13.67
CA ARG A 211 -17.92 7.58 14.09
C ARG A 211 -17.75 6.32 14.95
N TYR A 212 -16.72 5.52 14.66
CA TYR A 212 -16.45 4.24 15.35
C TYR A 212 -15.43 4.35 16.48
N ARG A 213 -14.92 5.56 16.82
CA ARG A 213 -13.89 5.77 17.85
C ARG A 213 -14.26 5.21 19.23
N LEU A 214 -15.54 5.16 19.56
CA LEU A 214 -16.03 4.66 20.85
C LEU A 214 -15.97 3.13 20.96
N HIS A 215 -15.90 2.41 19.85
CA HIS A 215 -15.77 0.94 19.81
C HIS A 215 -14.36 0.47 20.11
N LEU A 216 -13.37 1.36 20.12
CA LEU A 216 -12.02 1.01 20.54
C LEU A 216 -12.00 0.50 21.97
N PRO A 217 -11.22 -0.56 22.27
CA PRO A 217 -10.95 -0.98 23.66
C PRO A 217 -10.49 0.21 24.51
N TRP A 218 -10.99 0.29 25.75
CA TRP A 218 -10.78 1.45 26.62
C TRP A 218 -9.29 1.83 26.76
N MET A 219 -8.38 0.85 26.78
CA MET A 219 -6.93 1.10 26.82
C MET A 219 -6.41 1.83 25.58
N LEU A 220 -6.83 1.40 24.40
CA LEU A 220 -6.45 2.05 23.13
C LEU A 220 -7.08 3.44 23.03
N ARG A 221 -8.35 3.58 23.43
CA ARG A 221 -9.03 4.87 23.49
C ARG A 221 -8.31 5.87 24.41
N LYS A 222 -7.83 5.41 25.59
CA LYS A 222 -7.06 6.24 26.52
C LYS A 222 -5.67 6.60 25.96
N LEU A 223 -5.02 5.66 25.28
CA LEU A 223 -3.74 5.89 24.61
C LEU A 223 -3.90 6.91 23.47
N PHE A 224 -4.86 6.70 22.58
CA PHE A 224 -5.13 7.57 21.44
C PHE A 224 -5.70 8.93 21.85
N GLY A 225 -6.50 8.99 22.91
CA GLY A 225 -6.95 10.25 23.47
C GLY A 225 -5.81 11.14 23.99
N ARG A 226 -4.78 10.53 24.63
CA ARG A 226 -3.58 11.27 25.06
C ARG A 226 -2.72 11.76 23.89
N VAL A 227 -2.78 11.07 22.74
CA VAL A 227 -2.03 11.41 21.52
C VAL A 227 -2.85 12.34 20.62
N GLY A 228 -4.09 12.70 20.99
CA GLY A 228 -5.00 13.52 20.18
C GLY A 228 -5.53 12.80 18.94
N ALA A 229 -5.35 11.48 18.84
CA ALA A 229 -5.77 10.69 17.67
C ALA A 229 -7.28 10.47 17.59
N THR A 230 -8.02 10.74 18.66
CA THR A 230 -9.49 10.67 18.72
C THR A 230 -10.18 11.99 18.40
N GLU A 231 -9.42 13.05 18.15
CA GLU A 231 -9.90 14.35 17.69
C GLU A 231 -9.80 14.44 16.16
N ALA A 232 -10.50 15.37 15.55
CA ALA A 232 -10.53 15.53 14.08
C ALA A 232 -9.11 15.61 13.45
N ARG A 233 -8.15 16.21 14.17
CA ARG A 233 -6.75 16.35 13.73
C ARG A 233 -5.93 15.07 13.81
N GLY A 234 -6.33 14.10 14.63
CA GLY A 234 -5.68 12.79 14.79
C GLY A 234 -6.44 11.67 14.10
N ALA A 235 -7.54 11.97 13.45
CA ALA A 235 -8.43 10.99 12.81
C ALA A 235 -7.73 10.19 11.70
N VAL A 236 -6.74 10.79 11.02
CA VAL A 236 -5.89 10.10 10.03
C VAL A 236 -5.21 8.88 10.66
N LEU A 237 -4.58 9.05 11.83
CA LEU A 237 -3.95 7.94 12.53
C LEU A 237 -4.99 6.91 12.97
N LEU A 238 -6.17 7.37 13.40
CA LEU A 238 -7.26 6.48 13.81
C LEU A 238 -7.75 5.61 12.65
N SER A 239 -7.92 6.15 11.45
CA SER A 239 -8.38 5.40 10.28
C SER A 239 -7.46 4.23 9.89
N TYR A 240 -6.16 4.36 10.15
CA TYR A 240 -5.18 3.27 9.92
C TYR A 240 -5.15 2.22 11.03
N LEU A 241 -5.63 2.55 12.21
CA LEU A 241 -5.47 1.72 13.42
C LEU A 241 -6.77 1.08 13.88
N LEU A 242 -7.88 1.50 13.33
CA LEU A 242 -9.20 1.06 13.73
C LEU A 242 -9.58 -0.22 12.98
N PHE A 243 -9.23 -1.39 13.55
CA PHE A 243 -9.62 -2.71 13.02
C PHE A 243 -10.86 -3.25 13.75
N GLU A 244 -11.93 -2.44 13.76
CA GLU A 244 -13.22 -2.81 14.34
C GLU A 244 -14.19 -3.22 13.24
N GLN A 245 -15.01 -4.26 13.50
CA GLN A 245 -15.92 -4.84 12.51
C GLN A 245 -16.85 -3.77 11.88
N GLY A 246 -17.39 -2.88 12.69
CA GLY A 246 -18.30 -1.82 12.21
C GLY A 246 -17.61 -0.88 11.22
N PHE A 247 -16.38 -0.45 11.54
CA PHE A 247 -15.58 0.39 10.66
C PHE A 247 -15.19 -0.34 9.37
N THR A 248 -14.72 -1.59 9.50
CA THR A 248 -14.34 -2.40 8.34
C THR A 248 -15.50 -2.63 7.39
N ASN A 249 -16.69 -2.92 7.93
CA ASN A 249 -17.89 -3.06 7.11
C ASN A 249 -18.26 -1.76 6.38
N ALA A 250 -18.16 -0.60 7.06
CA ALA A 250 -18.41 0.69 6.42
C ALA A 250 -17.43 0.98 5.28
N LEU A 251 -16.15 0.56 5.42
CA LEU A 251 -15.17 0.68 4.34
C LEU A 251 -15.47 -0.27 3.17
N ILE A 252 -15.93 -1.48 3.45
CA ILE A 252 -16.34 -2.44 2.42
C ILE A 252 -17.54 -1.89 1.64
N GLU A 253 -18.55 -1.36 2.33
CA GLU A 253 -19.71 -0.74 1.71
C GLU A 253 -19.34 0.47 0.85
N LEU A 254 -18.42 1.32 1.33
CA LEU A 254 -17.89 2.43 0.55
C LEU A 254 -17.20 1.93 -0.72
N GLY A 255 -16.27 0.98 -0.60
CA GLY A 255 -15.56 0.42 -1.74
C GLY A 255 -16.48 -0.25 -2.77
N GLN A 256 -17.53 -0.92 -2.32
CA GLN A 256 -18.56 -1.49 -3.22
C GLN A 256 -19.33 -0.40 -3.97
N ARG A 257 -19.75 0.67 -3.30
CA ARG A 257 -20.42 1.81 -3.95
C ARG A 257 -19.53 2.46 -5.00
N ASP A 258 -18.28 2.72 -4.64
CA ASP A 258 -17.30 3.38 -5.52
C ASP A 258 -16.99 2.50 -6.74
N ALA A 259 -16.80 1.21 -6.55
CA ALA A 259 -16.58 0.26 -7.64
C ALA A 259 -17.82 0.19 -8.57
N HIS A 260 -19.03 0.16 -8.03
CA HIS A 260 -20.25 0.20 -8.84
C HIS A 260 -20.39 1.51 -9.63
N ALA A 261 -20.07 2.64 -9.03
CA ALA A 261 -20.11 3.94 -9.71
C ALA A 261 -19.12 4.03 -10.88
N MET A 262 -18.02 3.27 -10.83
CA MET A 262 -16.98 3.23 -11.87
C MET A 262 -17.07 1.96 -12.75
N MET A 263 -18.10 1.13 -12.61
CA MET A 263 -18.17 -0.20 -13.22
C MET A 263 -17.92 -0.17 -14.74
N ASP A 264 -18.59 0.70 -15.48
CA ASP A 264 -18.42 0.81 -16.93
C ASP A 264 -16.98 1.18 -17.31
N THR A 265 -16.35 2.08 -16.54
CA THR A 265 -14.95 2.47 -16.75
C THR A 265 -13.98 1.32 -16.47
N ILE A 266 -14.24 0.56 -15.41
CA ILE A 266 -13.42 -0.60 -15.03
C ILE A 266 -13.54 -1.69 -16.09
N LEU A 267 -14.76 -2.02 -16.53
CA LEU A 267 -14.99 -3.02 -17.56
C LEU A 267 -14.33 -2.61 -18.88
N ALA A 268 -14.55 -1.36 -19.32
CA ALA A 268 -13.90 -0.85 -20.53
C ALA A 268 -12.36 -0.85 -20.46
N PHE A 269 -11.78 -0.64 -19.28
CA PHE A 269 -10.34 -0.75 -19.06
C PHE A 269 -9.87 -2.19 -19.19
N ILE A 270 -10.56 -3.14 -18.56
CA ILE A 270 -10.23 -4.57 -18.63
C ILE A 270 -10.35 -5.07 -20.06
N ASP A 271 -11.47 -4.78 -20.76
CA ASP A 271 -11.71 -5.25 -22.13
C ASP A 271 -10.65 -4.76 -23.13
N ARG A 272 -10.07 -3.55 -22.92
CA ARG A 272 -8.98 -3.05 -23.77
C ARG A 272 -7.65 -3.77 -23.59
N HIS A 273 -7.48 -4.48 -22.47
CA HIS A 273 -6.20 -5.08 -22.08
C HIS A 273 -6.26 -6.59 -21.87
N SER A 274 -7.43 -7.22 -22.10
CA SER A 274 -7.64 -8.68 -22.18
C SER A 274 -7.34 -9.23 -23.58
#